data_019162437e95a48ff3d1b5ca9264be05
#
_entry.id   019162437e95a48ff3d1b5ca9264be05
#
_cell.length_a   1.000
_cell.length_b   1.000
_cell.length_c   1.000
_cell.angle_alpha   90.00
_cell.angle_beta   90.00
_cell.angle_gamma   90.00
#
_symmetry.space_group_name_H-M   'P 1'
#
loop_
_entity.id
_entity.type
_entity.pdbx_description
1 polymer ?
#
loop_
_entity_poly.entity_id
_entity_poly.type
_entity_poly.pdbx_seq_one_letter_code
_entity_poly.pdbx_strand_id
1 'polypeptide(L)'
;MNDKKKLKIAIGTDAFPPTTDGISNVAQSYAQIINKNLGEAVVVTPKNPNQLDYRYDYQIYRYKSWWLPSKEGYSIGWPFKDELHQDIINMNFDLLHSHAPLATSYYFRRVVEKKKIPTVLTYHTKYEYDFDRRVPTKAARDFAYRFLLNNINAADEVWVTSKGTVDSLRKVGYEGEYIVMPNGCDLPITNVSDDDIALIKRKHNIPNNIPLFIYTGRMIWYKNIELILDACAMLKNEG
;
A
#
# COMPACT_ATOMS: atom_id res chain seq x y z
N MET A 1 12.24 26.45 23.32
CA MET A 1 11.95 25.45 22.26
C MET A 1 10.72 24.73 22.73
N ASN A 2 9.60 24.82 22.01
CA ASN A 2 8.41 24.05 22.36
C ASN A 2 8.74 22.57 22.14
N ASP A 3 8.78 21.79 23.20
CA ASP A 3 8.82 20.34 23.13
C ASP A 3 7.51 19.87 22.45
N LYS A 4 7.57 19.69 21.13
CA LYS A 4 6.45 19.13 20.41
C LYS A 4 6.26 17.70 20.93
N LYS A 5 5.05 17.42 21.41
CA LYS A 5 4.65 16.07 21.83
C LYS A 5 5.07 15.07 20.72
N LYS A 6 5.88 14.09 21.07
CA LYS A 6 6.17 12.98 20.15
C LYS A 6 4.92 12.14 19.98
N LEU A 7 4.48 11.98 18.73
CA LEU A 7 3.30 11.19 18.41
C LEU A 7 3.67 9.70 18.34
N LYS A 8 2.76 8.83 18.76
CA LYS A 8 2.85 7.39 18.54
C LYS A 8 1.79 6.98 17.52
N ILE A 9 2.23 6.57 16.34
CA ILE A 9 1.35 6.32 15.18
C ILE A 9 1.47 4.85 14.74
N ALA A 10 0.33 4.16 14.66
CA ALA A 10 0.27 2.83 14.08
C ALA A 10 0.02 2.91 12.58
N ILE A 11 0.87 2.26 11.79
CA ILE A 11 0.73 2.08 10.34
C ILE A 11 0.24 0.66 10.09
N GLY A 12 -1.00 0.53 9.64
CA GLY A 12 -1.61 -0.74 9.30
C GLY A 12 -1.52 -1.05 7.81
N THR A 13 -1.06 -2.23 7.44
CA THR A 13 -1.00 -2.65 6.04
C THR A 13 -1.13 -4.17 5.93
N ASP A 14 -1.82 -4.64 4.89
CA ASP A 14 -1.93 -6.08 4.60
C ASP A 14 -0.76 -6.61 3.76
N ALA A 15 0.07 -5.72 3.21
CA ALA A 15 1.31 -6.04 2.51
C ALA A 15 2.48 -5.24 3.11
N PHE A 16 3.52 -5.97 3.54
CA PHE A 16 4.74 -5.38 4.10
C PHE A 16 5.94 -6.29 3.77
N PRO A 17 7.18 -5.79 3.68
CA PRO A 17 8.31 -6.64 3.35
C PRO A 17 8.34 -7.95 4.14
N PRO A 18 8.69 -9.08 3.49
CA PRO A 18 9.35 -9.20 2.19
C PRO A 18 8.42 -9.10 0.96
N THR A 19 7.12 -8.93 1.13
CA THR A 19 6.21 -8.66 0.01
C THR A 19 6.53 -7.30 -0.59
N THR A 20 6.86 -7.27 -1.88
CA THR A 20 7.23 -6.04 -2.59
C THR A 20 6.11 -5.60 -3.51
N ASP A 21 5.39 -4.55 -3.13
CA ASP A 21 4.41 -3.86 -3.96
C ASP A 21 4.35 -2.37 -3.61
N GLY A 22 3.52 -1.62 -4.34
CA GLY A 22 3.39 -0.17 -4.12
C GLY A 22 2.87 0.20 -2.73
N ILE A 23 1.96 -0.58 -2.16
CA ILE A 23 1.37 -0.33 -0.84
C ILE A 23 2.42 -0.60 0.24
N SER A 24 3.13 -1.73 0.12
CA SER A 24 4.23 -2.10 1.02
C SER A 24 5.30 -1.02 1.09
N ASN A 25 5.72 -0.48 -0.08
CA ASN A 25 6.72 0.59 -0.13
C ASN A 25 6.21 1.88 0.52
N VAL A 26 4.97 2.27 0.23
CA VAL A 26 4.36 3.47 0.83
C VAL A 26 4.25 3.33 2.34
N ALA A 27 3.74 2.21 2.85
CA ALA A 27 3.63 1.98 4.29
C ALA A 27 5.00 2.03 4.99
N GLN A 28 6.03 1.47 4.35
CA GLN A 28 7.41 1.53 4.83
C GLN A 28 7.93 2.97 4.88
N SER A 29 7.73 3.75 3.79
CA SER A 29 8.14 5.17 3.74
C SER A 29 7.42 6.00 4.82
N TYR A 30 6.12 5.79 5.03
CA TYR A 30 5.39 6.45 6.11
C TYR A 30 5.99 6.12 7.48
N ALA A 31 6.25 4.83 7.77
CA ALA A 31 6.83 4.42 9.05
C ALA A 31 8.20 5.05 9.28
N GLN A 32 9.08 5.05 8.28
CA GLN A 32 10.41 5.67 8.35
C GLN A 32 10.35 7.18 8.61
N ILE A 33 9.51 7.89 7.84
CA ILE A 33 9.39 9.36 7.95
C ILE A 33 8.78 9.75 9.30
N ILE A 34 7.76 9.05 9.77
CA ILE A 34 7.13 9.28 11.07
C ILE A 34 8.16 9.04 12.19
N ASN A 35 8.85 7.90 12.14
CA ASN A 35 9.85 7.55 13.16
C ASN A 35 10.98 8.57 13.22
N LYS A 36 11.40 9.10 12.08
CA LYS A 36 12.46 10.10 11.97
C LYS A 36 12.04 11.50 12.43
N ASN A 37 10.81 11.92 12.13
CA ASN A 37 10.44 13.34 12.19
C ASN A 37 9.30 13.68 13.16
N LEU A 38 8.43 12.72 13.51
CA LEU A 38 7.20 13.01 14.25
C LEU A 38 7.14 12.32 15.63
N GLY A 39 7.79 11.17 15.77
CA GLY A 39 7.75 10.43 17.02
C GLY A 39 8.06 8.95 16.87
N GLU A 40 7.13 8.08 17.24
CA GLU A 40 7.28 6.63 17.20
C GLU A 40 6.31 6.05 16.14
N ALA A 41 6.86 5.35 15.15
CA ALA A 41 6.10 4.55 14.21
C ALA A 41 6.01 3.10 14.70
N VAL A 42 4.82 2.51 14.58
CA VAL A 42 4.58 1.09 14.84
C VAL A 42 3.86 0.50 13.64
N VAL A 43 4.45 -0.48 12.97
CA VAL A 43 3.81 -1.16 11.85
C VAL A 43 3.01 -2.36 12.35
N VAL A 44 1.77 -2.49 11.90
CA VAL A 44 0.90 -3.65 12.17
C VAL A 44 0.56 -4.32 10.85
N THR A 45 0.92 -5.60 10.70
CA THR A 45 0.81 -6.32 9.42
C THR A 45 0.67 -7.83 9.64
N PRO A 46 0.15 -8.61 8.67
CA PRO A 46 0.12 -10.06 8.78
C PRO A 46 1.51 -10.70 8.89
N LYS A 47 1.62 -11.84 9.56
CA LYS A 47 2.84 -12.66 9.55
C LYS A 47 3.19 -13.08 8.13
N ASN A 48 4.50 -13.10 7.83
CA ASN A 48 5.04 -13.66 6.60
C ASN A 48 6.20 -14.59 6.96
N PRO A 49 6.28 -15.81 6.41
CA PRO A 49 7.33 -16.78 6.78
C PRO A 49 8.76 -16.29 6.52
N ASN A 50 8.94 -15.35 5.60
CA ASN A 50 10.25 -14.83 5.19
C ASN A 50 10.52 -13.43 5.77
N GLN A 51 9.85 -13.02 6.85
CA GLN A 51 10.01 -11.70 7.46
C GLN A 51 11.42 -11.45 8.00
N LEU A 52 11.88 -10.20 7.87
CA LEU A 52 13.21 -9.73 8.30
C LEU A 52 13.08 -8.42 9.10
N ASP A 53 12.26 -8.45 10.15
CA ASP A 53 11.83 -7.26 10.89
C ASP A 53 12.97 -6.57 11.67
N TYR A 54 14.05 -7.29 11.98
CA TYR A 54 15.24 -6.77 12.65
C TYR A 54 16.03 -5.72 11.82
N ARG A 55 15.64 -5.51 10.56
CA ARG A 55 16.29 -4.52 9.66
C ARG A 55 15.74 -3.11 9.80
N TYR A 56 14.68 -2.93 10.58
CA TYR A 56 13.99 -1.65 10.73
C TYR A 56 14.28 -1.02 12.08
N ASP A 57 14.33 0.30 12.12
CA ASP A 57 14.55 1.12 13.31
C ASP A 57 13.24 1.49 14.04
N TYR A 58 12.12 0.90 13.62
CA TYR A 58 10.80 1.01 14.22
C TYR A 58 10.20 -0.38 14.50
N GLN A 59 9.22 -0.42 15.40
CA GLN A 59 8.59 -1.68 15.82
C GLN A 59 7.63 -2.21 14.74
N ILE A 60 7.66 -3.54 14.54
CA ILE A 60 6.75 -4.24 13.62
C ILE A 60 6.04 -5.34 14.39
N TYR A 61 4.71 -5.25 14.44
CA TYR A 61 3.85 -6.26 15.05
C TYR A 61 3.14 -7.04 13.96
N ARG A 62 3.38 -8.35 13.96
CA ARG A 62 2.80 -9.26 12.97
C ARG A 62 1.76 -10.15 13.61
N TYR A 63 0.50 -9.91 13.23
CA TYR A 63 -0.62 -10.73 13.69
C TYR A 63 -0.79 -11.99 12.83
N LYS A 64 -1.56 -12.97 13.34
CA LYS A 64 -1.79 -14.27 12.71
C LYS A 64 -2.24 -14.13 11.26
N SER A 65 -1.70 -14.96 10.40
CA SER A 65 -2.03 -15.01 8.97
C SER A 65 -2.01 -16.42 8.43
N TRP A 66 -2.64 -16.60 7.28
CA TRP A 66 -2.45 -17.75 6.41
C TRP A 66 -1.58 -17.31 5.23
N TRP A 67 -0.49 -18.01 5.03
CA TRP A 67 0.35 -17.77 3.87
C TRP A 67 -0.30 -18.38 2.63
N LEU A 68 -0.37 -17.58 1.55
CA LEU A 68 -0.76 -18.07 0.23
C LEU A 68 0.51 -18.37 -0.55
N PRO A 69 0.67 -19.59 -1.07
CA PRO A 69 1.78 -19.91 -1.97
C PRO A 69 1.55 -19.21 -3.33
N SER A 70 1.83 -17.92 -3.37
CA SER A 70 1.78 -17.09 -4.58
C SER A 70 3.17 -16.61 -4.92
N LYS A 71 3.40 -16.31 -6.21
CA LYS A 71 4.68 -15.73 -6.66
C LYS A 71 4.99 -14.40 -6.00
N GLU A 72 3.95 -13.68 -5.58
CA GLU A 72 4.04 -12.38 -4.93
C GLU A 72 4.29 -12.47 -3.42
N GLY A 73 4.14 -13.65 -2.80
CA GLY A 73 4.41 -13.87 -1.37
C GLY A 73 3.41 -13.18 -0.43
N TYR A 74 2.16 -13.03 -0.84
CA TYR A 74 1.12 -12.45 0.02
C TYR A 74 0.68 -13.40 1.12
N SER A 75 0.34 -12.83 2.28
CA SER A 75 -0.33 -13.52 3.38
C SER A 75 -1.73 -12.96 3.58
N ILE A 76 -2.70 -13.82 3.87
CA ILE A 76 -4.04 -13.37 4.28
C ILE A 76 -4.04 -13.22 5.80
N GLY A 77 -4.23 -12.00 6.27
CA GLY A 77 -4.34 -11.70 7.69
C GLY A 77 -5.57 -12.35 8.32
N TRP A 78 -5.42 -12.89 9.54
CA TRP A 78 -6.50 -13.44 10.35
C TRP A 78 -6.72 -12.61 11.61
N PRO A 79 -7.54 -11.55 11.55
CA PRO A 79 -7.63 -10.55 12.61
C PRO A 79 -8.61 -10.92 13.76
N PHE A 80 -9.13 -12.13 13.80
CA PHE A 80 -10.26 -12.46 14.68
C PHE A 80 -9.87 -12.96 16.07
N LYS A 81 -8.80 -13.74 16.18
CA LYS A 81 -8.27 -14.24 17.46
C LYS A 81 -6.75 -14.17 17.41
N ASP A 82 -6.19 -13.17 18.07
CA ASP A 82 -4.76 -12.97 18.12
C ASP A 82 -4.38 -12.42 19.50
N GLU A 83 -3.38 -13.01 20.13
CA GLU A 83 -2.85 -12.58 21.43
C GLU A 83 -2.31 -11.14 21.34
N LEU A 84 -1.71 -10.81 20.22
CA LEU A 84 -1.18 -9.47 19.92
C LEU A 84 -2.25 -8.37 19.98
N HIS A 85 -3.52 -8.72 19.79
CA HIS A 85 -4.61 -7.73 19.80
C HIS A 85 -4.68 -6.97 21.14
N GLN A 86 -4.47 -7.67 22.24
CA GLN A 86 -4.48 -7.02 23.57
C GLN A 86 -3.27 -6.11 23.75
N ASP A 87 -2.11 -6.50 23.22
CA ASP A 87 -0.91 -5.66 23.27
C ASP A 87 -1.12 -4.37 22.47
N ILE A 88 -1.67 -4.47 21.27
CA ILE A 88 -1.99 -3.30 20.44
C ILE A 88 -3.04 -2.40 21.10
N ILE A 89 -4.07 -2.95 21.74
CA ILE A 89 -5.05 -2.18 22.51
C ILE A 89 -4.37 -1.44 23.68
N ASN A 90 -3.43 -2.06 24.35
CA ASN A 90 -2.74 -1.47 25.50
C ASN A 90 -1.73 -0.39 25.11
N MET A 91 -1.29 -0.35 23.84
CA MET A 91 -0.49 0.74 23.32
C MET A 91 -1.34 2.01 23.21
N ASN A 92 -0.80 3.12 23.68
CA ASN A 92 -1.48 4.41 23.61
C ASN A 92 -1.09 5.11 22.32
N PHE A 93 -1.78 4.79 21.22
CA PHE A 93 -1.60 5.46 19.94
C PHE A 93 -2.32 6.80 19.91
N ASP A 94 -1.70 7.77 19.25
CA ASP A 94 -2.30 9.07 18.93
C ASP A 94 -3.07 9.01 17.60
N LEU A 95 -2.73 8.06 16.70
CA LEU A 95 -3.36 7.87 15.40
C LEU A 95 -3.18 6.43 14.91
N LEU A 96 -4.21 5.90 14.24
CA LEU A 96 -4.14 4.66 13.46
C LEU A 96 -4.29 5.01 11.98
N HIS A 97 -3.32 4.65 11.17
CA HIS A 97 -3.37 4.87 9.72
C HIS A 97 -3.31 3.54 8.97
N SER A 98 -4.40 3.17 8.32
CA SER A 98 -4.49 1.94 7.52
C SER A 98 -4.29 2.21 6.03
N HIS A 99 -3.44 1.41 5.38
CA HIS A 99 -3.14 1.51 3.94
C HIS A 99 -3.93 0.52 3.07
N ALA A 100 -4.92 -0.17 3.63
CA ALA A 100 -5.85 -1.01 2.88
C ALA A 100 -7.12 -1.27 3.71
N PRO A 101 -8.32 -1.31 3.12
CA PRO A 101 -9.56 -1.59 3.83
C PRO A 101 -9.80 -3.11 4.06
N LEU A 102 -8.75 -3.88 4.29
CA LEU A 102 -8.79 -5.34 4.42
C LEU A 102 -8.65 -5.79 5.90
N ALA A 103 -7.90 -6.86 6.12
CA ALA A 103 -7.78 -7.50 7.42
C ALA A 103 -7.19 -6.57 8.49
N THR A 104 -6.17 -5.78 8.14
CA THR A 104 -5.54 -4.85 9.09
C THR A 104 -6.47 -3.69 9.47
N SER A 105 -7.26 -3.16 8.52
CA SER A 105 -8.30 -2.17 8.86
C SER A 105 -9.35 -2.73 9.80
N TYR A 106 -9.80 -3.96 9.57
CA TYR A 106 -10.70 -4.64 10.51
C TYR A 106 -10.06 -4.80 11.89
N TYR A 107 -8.77 -5.11 11.93
CA TYR A 107 -8.01 -5.21 13.17
C TYR A 107 -8.01 -3.87 13.93
N PHE A 108 -7.71 -2.75 13.24
CA PHE A 108 -7.74 -1.41 13.83
C PHE A 108 -9.15 -1.00 14.28
N ARG A 109 -10.19 -1.31 13.51
CA ARG A 109 -11.58 -1.05 13.90
C ARG A 109 -11.90 -1.66 15.26
N ARG A 110 -11.46 -2.90 15.53
CA ARG A 110 -11.63 -3.54 16.82
C ARG A 110 -10.84 -2.87 17.96
N VAL A 111 -9.72 -2.22 17.65
CA VAL A 111 -8.98 -1.40 18.61
C VAL A 111 -9.80 -0.15 18.96
N VAL A 112 -10.35 0.52 17.95
CA VAL A 112 -11.15 1.73 18.11
C VAL A 112 -12.45 1.46 18.89
N GLU A 113 -13.06 0.29 18.74
CA GLU A 113 -14.21 -0.13 19.57
C GLU A 113 -13.90 -0.10 21.07
N LYS A 114 -12.63 -0.25 21.45
CA LYS A 114 -12.16 -0.23 22.85
C LYS A 114 -11.60 1.13 23.29
N LYS A 115 -10.99 1.85 22.35
CA LYS A 115 -10.36 3.16 22.59
C LYS A 115 -10.71 4.10 21.45
N LYS A 116 -11.16 5.30 21.79
CA LYS A 116 -11.41 6.36 20.80
C LYS A 116 -10.07 6.94 20.32
N ILE A 117 -9.53 6.38 19.24
CA ILE A 117 -8.29 6.82 18.60
C ILE A 117 -8.64 7.29 17.20
N PRO A 118 -8.20 8.49 16.76
CA PRO A 118 -8.39 8.96 15.39
C PRO A 118 -7.84 7.95 14.37
N THR A 119 -8.57 7.79 13.28
CA THR A 119 -8.24 6.80 12.23
C THR A 119 -8.22 7.42 10.86
N VAL A 120 -7.19 7.10 10.09
CA VAL A 120 -7.08 7.43 8.67
C VAL A 120 -7.02 6.14 7.87
N LEU A 121 -7.70 6.09 6.74
CA LEU A 121 -7.61 5.00 5.79
C LEU A 121 -7.21 5.53 4.42
N THR A 122 -6.08 5.05 3.87
CA THR A 122 -5.70 5.31 2.49
C THR A 122 -6.14 4.19 1.57
N TYR A 123 -6.95 4.54 0.59
CA TYR A 123 -7.46 3.63 -0.43
C TYR A 123 -6.52 3.65 -1.65
N HIS A 124 -5.74 2.57 -1.84
CA HIS A 124 -4.68 2.49 -2.86
C HIS A 124 -5.06 1.73 -4.12
N THR A 125 -5.99 0.78 -4.01
CA THR A 125 -6.17 -0.28 -5.01
C THR A 125 -7.60 -0.30 -5.55
N LYS A 126 -7.73 -0.63 -6.82
CA LYS A 126 -9.02 -0.88 -7.48
C LYS A 126 -9.47 -2.30 -7.18
N TYR A 127 -10.06 -2.53 -6.01
CA TYR A 127 -10.45 -3.86 -5.51
C TYR A 127 -11.50 -4.54 -6.39
N GLU A 128 -12.31 -3.78 -7.14
CA GLU A 128 -13.29 -4.33 -8.06
C GLU A 128 -12.66 -5.28 -9.09
N TYR A 129 -11.48 -4.95 -9.62
CA TYR A 129 -10.81 -5.82 -10.59
C TYR A 129 -10.38 -7.16 -10.00
N ASP A 130 -9.93 -7.16 -8.74
CA ASP A 130 -9.52 -8.38 -8.06
C ASP A 130 -10.74 -9.22 -7.64
N PHE A 131 -11.79 -8.59 -7.12
CA PHE A 131 -12.98 -9.30 -6.65
C PHE A 131 -13.79 -9.88 -7.80
N ASP A 132 -14.01 -9.12 -8.86
CA ASP A 132 -14.78 -9.60 -10.02
C ASP A 132 -14.10 -10.78 -10.70
N ARG A 133 -12.77 -10.84 -10.67
CA ARG A 133 -12.00 -11.91 -11.28
C ARG A 133 -11.79 -13.12 -10.37
N ARG A 134 -11.50 -12.91 -9.08
CA ARG A 134 -11.05 -13.97 -8.16
C ARG A 134 -12.14 -14.55 -7.28
N VAL A 135 -13.23 -13.81 -7.08
CA VAL A 135 -14.34 -14.26 -6.23
C VAL A 135 -15.46 -14.82 -7.09
N PRO A 136 -15.69 -16.15 -7.10
CA PRO A 136 -16.47 -16.80 -8.15
C PRO A 136 -17.97 -16.56 -8.04
N THR A 137 -18.50 -16.35 -6.83
CA THR A 137 -19.94 -16.21 -6.62
C THR A 137 -20.35 -14.77 -6.31
N LYS A 138 -21.52 -14.35 -6.77
CA LYS A 138 -22.08 -13.03 -6.48
C LYS A 138 -22.20 -12.80 -4.97
N ALA A 139 -22.71 -13.77 -4.23
CA ALA A 139 -22.88 -13.64 -2.78
C ALA A 139 -21.55 -13.40 -2.05
N ALA A 140 -20.46 -14.09 -2.46
CA ALA A 140 -19.14 -13.91 -1.88
C ALA A 140 -18.56 -12.53 -2.27
N ARG A 141 -18.79 -12.04 -3.50
CA ARG A 141 -18.38 -10.68 -3.89
C ARG A 141 -19.13 -9.61 -3.10
N ASP A 142 -20.45 -9.74 -2.97
CA ASP A 142 -21.29 -8.82 -2.20
C ASP A 142 -20.84 -8.79 -0.71
N PHE A 143 -20.44 -9.93 -0.16
CA PHE A 143 -19.86 -9.99 1.18
C PHE A 143 -18.50 -9.26 1.24
N ALA A 144 -17.62 -9.49 0.28
CA ALA A 144 -16.31 -8.84 0.21
C ALA A 144 -16.44 -7.31 0.08
N TYR A 145 -17.34 -6.82 -0.78
CA TYR A 145 -17.61 -5.38 -0.90
C TYR A 145 -18.17 -4.79 0.39
N ARG A 146 -19.12 -5.47 1.04
CA ARG A 146 -19.63 -5.01 2.35
C ARG A 146 -18.54 -4.98 3.41
N PHE A 147 -17.65 -5.96 3.42
CA PHE A 147 -16.52 -5.99 4.35
C PHE A 147 -15.59 -4.79 4.13
N LEU A 148 -15.22 -4.51 2.87
CA LEU A 148 -14.44 -3.32 2.50
C LEU A 148 -15.13 -2.03 2.96
N LEU A 149 -16.39 -1.85 2.56
CA LEU A 149 -17.17 -0.65 2.84
C LEU A 149 -17.31 -0.39 4.35
N ASN A 150 -17.54 -1.43 5.13
CA ASN A 150 -17.61 -1.31 6.58
C ASN A 150 -16.29 -0.85 7.20
N ASN A 151 -15.14 -1.27 6.64
CA ASN A 151 -13.84 -0.83 7.10
C ASN A 151 -13.54 0.62 6.66
N ILE A 152 -13.95 1.00 5.45
CA ILE A 152 -13.79 2.37 4.95
C ILE A 152 -14.64 3.34 5.78
N ASN A 153 -15.91 3.02 6.01
CA ASN A 153 -16.84 3.86 6.77
C ASN A 153 -16.49 3.99 8.27
N ALA A 154 -15.61 3.11 8.78
CA ALA A 154 -15.17 3.17 10.17
C ALA A 154 -13.97 4.11 10.38
N ALA A 155 -13.37 4.64 9.31
CA ALA A 155 -12.30 5.62 9.41
C ALA A 155 -12.86 7.03 9.57
N ASP A 156 -12.17 7.86 10.37
CA ASP A 156 -12.54 9.28 10.54
C ASP A 156 -12.18 10.09 9.28
N GLU A 157 -11.09 9.72 8.60
CA GLU A 157 -10.70 10.30 7.31
C GLU A 157 -10.38 9.21 6.29
N VAL A 158 -10.85 9.41 5.06
CA VAL A 158 -10.55 8.54 3.91
C VAL A 158 -9.70 9.29 2.90
N TRP A 159 -8.51 8.76 2.63
CA TRP A 159 -7.58 9.31 1.64
C TRP A 159 -7.56 8.45 0.39
N VAL A 160 -7.42 9.09 -0.77
CA VAL A 160 -7.23 8.45 -2.06
C VAL A 160 -5.94 8.96 -2.71
N THR A 161 -5.21 8.08 -3.37
CA THR A 161 -3.89 8.43 -3.92
C THR A 161 -3.96 9.27 -5.20
N SER A 162 -5.11 9.30 -5.86
CA SER A 162 -5.33 10.10 -7.07
C SER A 162 -6.83 10.29 -7.34
N LYS A 163 -7.16 11.27 -8.18
CA LYS A 163 -8.55 11.45 -8.66
C LYS A 163 -9.08 10.20 -9.39
N GLY A 164 -8.23 9.48 -10.12
CA GLY A 164 -8.63 8.24 -10.80
C GLY A 164 -8.95 7.07 -9.86
N THR A 165 -8.58 7.16 -8.59
CA THR A 165 -8.93 6.15 -7.56
C THR A 165 -10.32 6.41 -6.97
N VAL A 166 -10.84 7.64 -7.09
CA VAL A 166 -12.17 8.02 -6.57
C VAL A 166 -13.27 7.20 -7.22
N ASP A 167 -13.22 6.99 -8.54
CA ASP A 167 -14.22 6.20 -9.25
C ASP A 167 -14.31 4.76 -8.71
N SER A 168 -13.15 4.17 -8.38
CA SER A 168 -13.09 2.86 -7.75
C SER A 168 -13.69 2.87 -6.34
N LEU A 169 -13.37 3.90 -5.55
CA LEU A 169 -13.92 4.08 -4.21
C LEU A 169 -15.46 4.21 -4.25
N ARG A 170 -16.00 4.94 -5.23
CA ARG A 170 -17.44 5.08 -5.43
C ARG A 170 -18.10 3.76 -5.89
N LYS A 171 -17.43 3.00 -6.75
CA LYS A 171 -17.92 1.68 -7.18
C LYS A 171 -18.05 0.67 -6.06
N VAL A 172 -17.20 0.72 -5.04
CA VAL A 172 -17.36 -0.13 -3.84
C VAL A 172 -18.45 0.36 -2.89
N GLY A 173 -19.13 1.48 -3.20
CA GLY A 173 -20.29 1.99 -2.46
C GLY A 173 -19.97 3.05 -1.41
N TYR A 174 -18.75 3.59 -1.37
CA TYR A 174 -18.43 4.67 -0.43
C TYR A 174 -18.99 6.01 -0.91
N GLU A 175 -19.83 6.64 -0.11
CA GLU A 175 -20.49 7.92 -0.41
C GLU A 175 -19.95 9.10 0.43
N GLY A 176 -19.09 8.81 1.43
CA GLY A 176 -18.55 9.81 2.32
C GLY A 176 -17.54 10.76 1.67
N GLU A 177 -17.01 11.68 2.47
CA GLU A 177 -15.96 12.62 2.06
C GLU A 177 -14.62 11.91 1.93
N TYR A 178 -13.73 12.46 1.10
CA TYR A 178 -12.38 11.95 0.90
C TYR A 178 -11.40 13.08 0.65
N ILE A 179 -10.13 12.81 0.92
CA ILE A 179 -9.01 13.71 0.63
C ILE A 179 -8.12 13.07 -0.44
N VAL A 180 -7.77 13.82 -1.48
CA VAL A 180 -6.77 13.38 -2.46
C VAL A 180 -5.38 13.63 -1.87
N MET A 181 -4.72 12.53 -1.46
CA MET A 181 -3.39 12.53 -0.87
C MET A 181 -2.45 11.70 -1.76
N PRO A 182 -1.74 12.32 -2.71
CA PRO A 182 -0.80 11.61 -3.58
C PRO A 182 0.32 10.94 -2.77
N ASN A 183 0.74 9.76 -3.23
CA ASN A 183 1.91 9.13 -2.63
C ASN A 183 3.16 10.01 -2.86
N GLY A 184 3.95 10.15 -1.81
CA GLY A 184 5.26 10.76 -1.89
C GLY A 184 6.30 9.82 -2.51
N CYS A 185 7.43 10.40 -2.89
CA CYS A 185 8.64 9.69 -3.30
C CYS A 185 9.81 10.26 -2.52
N ASP A 186 10.59 9.41 -1.92
CA ASP A 186 11.79 9.77 -1.14
C ASP A 186 13.08 9.74 -1.97
N LEU A 187 12.96 9.58 -3.30
CA LEU A 187 14.08 9.72 -4.19
C LEU A 187 14.57 11.18 -4.18
N PRO A 188 15.88 11.40 -4.02
CA PRO A 188 16.42 12.75 -4.08
C PRO A 188 16.16 13.34 -5.46
N ILE A 189 15.68 14.59 -5.49
CA ILE A 189 15.62 15.36 -6.74
C ILE A 189 17.07 15.74 -7.07
N THR A 190 17.74 14.90 -7.85
CA THR A 190 19.10 15.15 -8.33
C THR A 190 19.02 15.54 -9.80
N ASN A 191 19.75 16.57 -10.19
CA ASN A 191 20.00 16.84 -11.59
C ASN A 191 20.94 15.75 -12.10
N VAL A 192 20.44 14.89 -12.98
CA VAL A 192 21.26 13.88 -13.65
C VAL A 192 22.13 14.59 -14.68
N SER A 193 23.43 14.39 -14.66
CA SER A 193 24.34 14.99 -15.61
C SER A 193 24.25 14.33 -16.99
N ASP A 194 24.60 15.05 -18.03
CA ASP A 194 24.67 14.49 -19.39
C ASP A 194 25.69 13.36 -19.49
N ASP A 195 26.76 13.40 -18.69
CA ASP A 195 27.75 12.31 -18.58
C ASP A 195 27.18 11.03 -17.98
N ASP A 196 26.33 11.14 -16.96
CA ASP A 196 25.63 9.99 -16.36
C ASP A 196 24.66 9.38 -17.38
N ILE A 197 23.93 10.20 -18.12
CA ILE A 197 23.04 9.76 -19.20
C ILE A 197 23.86 9.03 -20.28
N ALA A 198 24.97 9.61 -20.71
CA ALA A 198 25.85 9.00 -21.72
C ALA A 198 26.47 7.68 -21.24
N LEU A 199 26.82 7.60 -19.94
CA LEU A 199 27.33 6.38 -19.33
C LEU A 199 26.28 5.25 -19.37
N ILE A 200 25.04 5.52 -18.96
CA ILE A 200 23.95 4.55 -18.98
C ILE A 200 23.62 4.12 -20.42
N LYS A 201 23.55 5.05 -21.36
CA LYS A 201 23.33 4.74 -22.78
C LYS A 201 24.40 3.79 -23.31
N ARG A 202 25.66 4.05 -23.04
CA ARG A 202 26.79 3.18 -23.44
C ARG A 202 26.70 1.80 -22.79
N LYS A 203 26.44 1.76 -21.47
CA LYS A 203 26.34 0.52 -20.71
C LYS A 203 25.27 -0.42 -21.27
N HIS A 204 24.17 0.12 -21.76
CA HIS A 204 23.02 -0.64 -22.26
C HIS A 204 22.93 -0.64 -23.80
N ASN A 205 23.93 -0.15 -24.52
CA ASN A 205 23.95 -0.06 -25.99
C ASN A 205 22.73 0.67 -26.56
N ILE A 206 22.30 1.75 -25.91
CA ILE A 206 21.15 2.55 -26.34
C ILE A 206 21.60 3.59 -27.36
N PRO A 207 21.09 3.55 -28.60
CA PRO A 207 21.43 4.55 -29.62
C PRO A 207 20.93 5.96 -29.23
N ASN A 208 21.65 6.99 -29.66
CA ASN A 208 21.30 8.38 -29.31
C ASN A 208 20.10 8.94 -30.09
N ASN A 209 19.80 8.40 -31.25
CA ASN A 209 18.88 8.99 -32.22
C ASN A 209 17.56 8.21 -32.36
N ILE A 210 17.17 7.45 -31.34
CA ILE A 210 15.90 6.73 -31.34
C ILE A 210 15.05 7.12 -30.11
N PRO A 211 13.72 7.14 -30.22
CA PRO A 211 12.85 7.24 -29.06
C PRO A 211 13.11 6.09 -28.08
N LEU A 212 13.25 6.42 -26.80
CA LEU A 212 13.42 5.42 -25.74
C LEU A 212 12.17 5.37 -24.87
N PHE A 213 11.50 4.21 -24.84
CA PHE A 213 10.40 3.92 -23.93
C PHE A 213 10.90 3.07 -22.77
N ILE A 214 10.64 3.51 -21.54
CA ILE A 214 11.06 2.81 -20.33
C ILE A 214 9.80 2.43 -19.57
N TYR A 215 9.70 1.15 -19.22
CA TYR A 215 8.70 0.64 -18.29
C TYR A 215 9.38 0.18 -17.01
N THR A 216 8.88 0.64 -15.86
CA THR A 216 9.32 0.19 -14.54
C THR A 216 8.12 -0.36 -13.77
N GLY A 217 8.19 -1.61 -13.30
CA GLY A 217 7.12 -2.23 -12.55
C GLY A 217 7.08 -3.74 -12.70
N ARG A 218 6.10 -4.36 -12.02
CA ARG A 218 5.87 -5.79 -12.12
C ARG A 218 5.31 -6.17 -13.50
N MET A 219 5.85 -7.20 -14.10
CA MET A 219 5.38 -7.79 -15.37
C MET A 219 4.14 -8.66 -15.13
N ILE A 220 2.99 -8.01 -14.95
CA ILE A 220 1.70 -8.67 -14.67
C ILE A 220 0.64 -8.20 -15.66
N TRP A 221 -0.32 -9.08 -15.95
CA TRP A 221 -1.31 -8.95 -17.01
C TRP A 221 -2.03 -7.58 -17.05
N TYR A 222 -2.44 -7.02 -15.90
CA TYR A 222 -3.20 -5.75 -15.86
C TYR A 222 -2.33 -4.50 -16.07
N LYS A 223 -1.01 -4.67 -16.23
CA LYS A 223 -0.10 -3.59 -16.64
C LYS A 223 -0.02 -3.44 -18.16
N ASN A 224 -0.67 -4.36 -18.91
CA ASN A 224 -0.82 -4.31 -20.36
C ASN A 224 0.52 -4.07 -21.10
N ILE A 225 1.59 -4.75 -20.69
CA ILE A 225 2.92 -4.60 -21.30
C ILE A 225 2.90 -5.09 -22.75
N GLU A 226 2.14 -6.14 -23.03
CA GLU A 226 1.93 -6.66 -24.38
C GLU A 226 1.37 -5.57 -25.31
N LEU A 227 0.37 -4.80 -24.83
CA LEU A 227 -0.19 -3.68 -25.60
C LEU A 227 0.85 -2.61 -25.94
N ILE A 228 1.79 -2.36 -25.02
CA ILE A 228 2.90 -1.42 -25.27
C ILE A 228 3.81 -1.96 -26.37
N LEU A 229 4.13 -3.26 -26.35
CA LEU A 229 4.95 -3.92 -27.36
C LEU A 229 4.25 -3.92 -28.73
N ASP A 230 2.97 -4.21 -28.77
CA ASP A 230 2.17 -4.16 -29.98
C ASP A 230 2.13 -2.75 -30.59
N ALA A 231 1.93 -1.73 -29.77
CA ALA A 231 1.95 -0.34 -30.23
C ALA A 231 3.34 0.05 -30.76
N CYS A 232 4.43 -0.36 -30.12
CA CYS A 232 5.79 -0.15 -30.63
C CYS A 232 6.03 -0.87 -31.98
N ALA A 233 5.49 -2.09 -32.11
CA ALA A 233 5.60 -2.85 -33.37
C ALA A 233 4.83 -2.17 -34.52
N MET A 234 3.64 -1.62 -34.25
CA MET A 234 2.87 -0.85 -35.22
C MET A 234 3.62 0.40 -35.67
N LEU A 235 4.12 1.19 -34.73
CA LEU A 235 4.90 2.41 -35.03
C LEU A 235 6.15 2.11 -35.87
N LYS A 236 6.82 0.98 -35.60
CA LYS A 236 7.98 0.55 -36.39
C LYS A 236 7.62 0.23 -37.86
N ASN A 237 6.39 -0.24 -38.10
CA ASN A 237 5.93 -0.58 -39.46
C ASN A 237 5.41 0.65 -40.25
N GLU A 238 5.14 1.75 -39.55
CA GLU A 238 4.66 2.98 -40.17
C GLU A 238 5.80 3.98 -40.52
N GLY A 239 7.03 3.68 -40.13
CA GLY A 239 8.22 4.50 -40.38
C GLY A 239 8.80 5.03 -39.10
#